data_b617016ef1224e1ec6628864e7ff7ddd
#
_entry.id   b617016ef1224e1ec6628864e7ff7ddd
#
_cell.length_a   1.000
_cell.length_b   1.000
_cell.length_c   1.000
_cell.angle_alpha   90.00
_cell.angle_beta   90.00
_cell.angle_gamma   90.00
#
_symmetry.space_group_name_H-M   'P 1'
#
loop_
_entity.id
_entity.type
_entity.pdbx_description
1 polymer ?
#
loop_
_entity_poly.entity_id
_entity_poly.type
_entity_poly.pdbx_seq_one_letter_code
_entity_poly.pdbx_strand_id
1 'polypeptide(L)'
;TSLSNYCRELKAYEDEISALEEQIKYKKNKADKISSEIIPNMLAEQGLSSLKLADGSSVEVKKAYNCTILKDNMQSAYKWLRENGLGDIIKNEVSVQFGKGEDNKAQQLLDLAVSNGYEPQQKTKVEPMTLKALYRERVEAGLDMPSDSFSLFVKDQTKISRK
;
A
#
# COMPACT_ATOMS: atom_id res chain seq x y z
N THR A 1 -16.46 -25.10 28.78
CA THR A 1 -15.18 -24.47 28.51
C THR A 1 -15.07 -23.13 29.25
N SER A 2 -14.02 -22.94 30.01
CA SER A 2 -13.90 -21.75 30.85
C SER A 2 -13.36 -20.55 30.04
N LEU A 3 -13.65 -19.35 30.50
CA LEU A 3 -13.11 -18.11 29.93
C LEU A 3 -11.57 -18.16 29.84
N SER A 4 -10.93 -18.69 30.87
CA SER A 4 -9.47 -18.77 30.89
C SER A 4 -8.92 -19.71 29.80
N ASN A 5 -9.67 -20.75 29.43
CA ASN A 5 -9.27 -21.63 28.32
C ASN A 5 -9.33 -20.91 26.98
N TYR A 6 -10.38 -20.15 26.73
CA TYR A 6 -10.47 -19.34 25.49
C TYR A 6 -9.38 -18.28 25.42
N CYS A 7 -9.04 -17.65 26.54
CA CYS A 7 -7.93 -16.69 26.57
C CYS A 7 -6.59 -17.37 26.23
N ARG A 8 -6.35 -18.57 26.74
CA ARG A 8 -5.14 -19.34 26.38
C ARG A 8 -5.15 -19.77 24.92
N GLU A 9 -6.31 -20.19 24.42
CA GLU A 9 -6.47 -20.57 23.02
C GLU A 9 -6.20 -19.38 22.09
N LEU A 10 -6.73 -18.21 22.41
CA LEU A 10 -6.47 -16.98 21.64
C LEU A 10 -4.96 -16.66 21.63
N LYS A 11 -4.31 -16.71 22.78
CA LYS A 11 -2.85 -16.50 22.87
C LYS A 11 -2.08 -17.52 22.01
N ALA A 12 -2.50 -18.78 22.05
CA ALA A 12 -1.86 -19.84 21.26
C ALA A 12 -1.99 -19.55 19.75
N TYR A 13 -3.17 -19.15 19.29
CA TYR A 13 -3.35 -18.76 17.87
C TYR A 13 -2.52 -17.54 17.50
N GLU A 14 -2.46 -16.53 18.35
CA GLU A 14 -1.61 -15.35 18.12
C GLU A 14 -0.14 -15.74 17.97
N ASP A 15 0.36 -16.65 18.83
CA ASP A 15 1.72 -17.16 18.77
C ASP A 15 1.96 -17.98 17.49
N GLU A 16 1.01 -18.83 17.09
CA GLU A 16 1.09 -19.61 15.85
C GLU A 16 1.12 -18.71 14.63
N ILE A 17 0.30 -17.68 14.60
CA ILE A 17 0.28 -16.69 13.51
C ILE A 17 1.63 -15.99 13.39
N SER A 18 2.17 -15.54 14.50
CA SER A 18 3.49 -14.89 14.54
C SER A 18 4.60 -15.84 14.03
N ALA A 19 4.57 -17.11 14.45
CA ALA A 19 5.52 -18.11 13.98
C ALA A 19 5.39 -18.38 12.48
N LEU A 20 4.15 -18.43 11.96
CA LEU A 20 3.91 -18.63 10.53
C LEU A 20 4.40 -17.43 9.71
N GLU A 21 4.20 -16.21 10.20
CA GLU A 21 4.73 -14.99 9.57
C GLU A 21 6.26 -15.03 9.47
N GLU A 22 6.94 -15.44 10.53
CA GLU A 22 8.39 -15.63 10.54
C GLU A 22 8.82 -16.71 9.52
N GLN A 23 8.10 -17.82 9.44
CA GLN A 23 8.36 -18.87 8.45
C GLN A 23 8.17 -18.38 7.03
N ILE A 24 7.13 -17.62 6.76
CA ILE A 24 6.89 -17.02 5.44
C ILE A 24 8.06 -16.11 5.05
N LYS A 25 8.49 -15.25 5.93
CA LYS A 25 9.63 -14.36 5.70
C LYS A 25 10.90 -15.14 5.36
N TYR A 26 11.19 -16.18 6.14
CA TYR A 26 12.34 -17.05 5.90
C TYR A 26 12.27 -17.71 4.52
N LYS A 27 11.11 -18.29 4.17
CA LYS A 27 10.92 -18.96 2.88
C LYS A 27 11.00 -17.98 1.71
N LYS A 28 10.47 -16.77 1.84
CA LYS A 28 10.59 -15.73 0.82
C LYS A 28 12.05 -15.36 0.57
N ASN A 29 12.84 -15.22 1.62
CA ASN A 29 14.28 -14.93 1.50
C ASN A 29 15.03 -16.08 0.81
N LYS A 30 14.70 -17.31 1.16
CA LYS A 30 15.29 -18.50 0.51
C LYS A 30 14.91 -18.59 -0.97
N ALA A 31 13.64 -18.39 -1.28
CA ALA A 31 13.14 -18.39 -2.66
C ALA A 31 13.81 -17.28 -3.48
N ASP A 32 13.94 -16.09 -2.93
CA ASP A 32 14.58 -14.96 -3.59
C ASP A 32 16.07 -15.28 -3.91
N LYS A 33 16.79 -15.82 -2.96
CA LYS A 33 18.19 -16.21 -3.18
C LYS A 33 18.34 -17.25 -4.29
N ILE A 34 17.47 -18.25 -4.32
CA ILE A 34 17.47 -19.26 -5.38
C ILE A 34 17.14 -18.60 -6.72
N SER A 35 16.13 -17.76 -6.77
CA SER A 35 15.62 -17.12 -7.98
C SER A 35 16.57 -16.08 -8.56
N SER A 36 17.22 -15.27 -7.71
CA SER A 36 18.01 -14.12 -8.15
C SER A 36 19.53 -14.37 -8.20
N GLU A 37 20.01 -15.39 -7.51
CA GLU A 37 21.44 -15.70 -7.46
C GLU A 37 21.77 -17.11 -7.98
N ILE A 38 21.19 -18.13 -7.37
CA ILE A 38 21.62 -19.52 -7.63
C ILE A 38 21.26 -19.96 -9.05
N ILE A 39 20.00 -19.86 -9.44
CA ILE A 39 19.57 -20.27 -10.79
C ILE A 39 20.23 -19.41 -11.88
N PRO A 40 20.24 -18.06 -11.78
CA PRO A 40 20.92 -17.25 -12.79
C PRO A 40 22.39 -17.58 -12.95
N ASN A 41 23.13 -17.79 -11.85
CA ASN A 41 24.54 -18.13 -11.92
C ASN A 41 24.78 -19.51 -12.57
N MET A 42 23.97 -20.50 -12.23
CA MET A 42 24.09 -21.84 -12.81
C MET A 42 23.77 -21.84 -14.31
N LEU A 43 22.75 -21.11 -14.74
CA LEU A 43 22.42 -20.96 -16.16
C LEU A 43 23.51 -20.22 -16.91
N ALA A 44 24.07 -19.16 -16.33
CA ALA A 44 25.16 -18.40 -16.93
C ALA A 44 26.41 -19.26 -17.13
N GLU A 45 26.75 -20.11 -16.17
CA GLU A 45 27.85 -21.05 -16.29
C GLU A 45 27.68 -22.03 -17.45
N GLN A 46 26.45 -22.36 -17.80
CA GLN A 46 26.12 -23.23 -18.92
C GLN A 46 25.85 -22.48 -20.23
N GLY A 47 25.97 -21.13 -20.21
CA GLY A 47 25.70 -20.30 -21.36
C GLY A 47 24.23 -20.24 -21.74
N LEU A 48 23.33 -20.49 -20.78
CA LEU A 48 21.90 -20.54 -20.99
C LEU A 48 21.20 -19.36 -20.28
N SER A 49 20.07 -18.92 -20.86
CA SER A 49 19.17 -17.94 -20.21
C SER A 49 17.79 -18.54 -19.92
N SER A 50 17.52 -19.74 -20.44
CA SER A 50 16.26 -20.42 -20.26
C SER A 50 16.43 -21.94 -20.40
N LEU A 51 15.49 -22.69 -19.83
CA LEU A 51 15.39 -24.13 -20.02
C LEU A 51 13.95 -24.63 -19.78
N LYS A 52 13.69 -25.86 -20.19
CA LYS A 52 12.44 -26.56 -19.90
C LYS A 52 12.67 -27.64 -18.86
N LEU A 53 11.82 -27.71 -17.86
CA LEU A 53 11.85 -28.76 -16.86
C LEU A 53 11.12 -30.03 -17.37
N ALA A 54 11.37 -31.16 -16.72
CA ALA A 54 10.77 -32.43 -17.07
C ALA A 54 9.23 -32.45 -16.98
N ASP A 55 8.67 -31.62 -16.10
CA ASP A 55 7.23 -31.45 -15.92
C ASP A 55 6.57 -30.55 -16.99
N GLY A 56 7.34 -30.04 -17.94
CA GLY A 56 6.86 -29.15 -19.00
C GLY A 56 6.90 -27.67 -18.67
N SER A 57 7.23 -27.29 -17.43
CA SER A 57 7.37 -25.88 -17.06
C SER A 57 8.63 -25.27 -17.66
N SER A 58 8.56 -23.98 -17.98
CA SER A 58 9.69 -23.22 -18.54
C SER A 58 10.32 -22.34 -17.49
N VAL A 59 11.66 -22.30 -17.47
CA VAL A 59 12.43 -21.43 -16.61
C VAL A 59 13.14 -20.42 -17.50
N GLU A 60 12.96 -19.14 -17.19
CA GLU A 60 13.58 -18.03 -17.90
C GLU A 60 14.13 -17.02 -16.89
N VAL A 61 15.37 -16.57 -17.11
CA VAL A 61 15.96 -15.54 -16.28
C VAL A 61 15.83 -14.19 -16.98
N LYS A 62 15.11 -13.27 -16.35
CA LYS A 62 14.94 -11.89 -16.82
C LYS A 62 15.56 -10.94 -15.82
N LYS A 63 16.18 -9.86 -16.32
CA LYS A 63 16.68 -8.82 -15.44
C LYS A 63 15.54 -7.96 -14.94
N ALA A 64 15.49 -7.75 -13.64
CA ALA A 64 14.59 -6.80 -12.99
C ALA A 64 15.40 -5.55 -12.61
N TYR A 65 14.91 -4.38 -13.02
CA TYR A 65 15.59 -3.12 -12.77
C TYR A 65 14.76 -2.33 -11.75
N ASN A 66 15.39 -1.95 -10.66
CA ASN A 66 14.78 -1.10 -9.64
C ASN A 66 15.57 0.20 -9.53
N CYS A 67 14.87 1.30 -9.61
CA CYS A 67 15.44 2.62 -9.39
C CYS A 67 14.40 3.48 -8.67
N THR A 68 14.70 3.89 -7.47
CA THR A 68 13.81 4.74 -6.67
C THR A 68 14.59 5.95 -6.17
N ILE A 69 13.87 7.05 -6.00
CA ILE A 69 14.46 8.26 -5.42
C ILE A 69 14.27 8.19 -3.91
N LEU A 70 15.40 8.22 -3.18
CA LEU A 70 15.37 8.28 -1.72
C LEU A 70 14.78 9.62 -1.29
N LYS A 71 13.95 9.59 -0.26
CA LYS A 71 13.19 10.76 0.21
C LYS A 71 14.09 11.98 0.48
N ASP A 72 15.24 11.75 1.10
CA ASP A 72 16.17 12.82 1.44
C ASP A 72 16.99 13.34 0.25
N ASN A 73 16.94 12.63 -0.89
CA ASN A 73 17.71 12.95 -2.08
C ASN A 73 16.85 13.42 -3.26
N MET A 74 15.58 13.76 -3.01
CA MET A 74 14.65 14.14 -4.09
C MET A 74 15.14 15.34 -4.88
N GLN A 75 15.63 16.37 -4.20
CA GLN A 75 16.09 17.59 -4.88
C GLN A 75 17.31 17.34 -5.76
N SER A 76 18.28 16.57 -5.27
CA SER A 76 19.48 16.23 -6.07
C SER A 76 19.14 15.32 -7.24
N ALA A 77 18.19 14.40 -7.08
CA ALA A 77 17.75 13.53 -8.14
C ALA A 77 17.02 14.32 -9.26
N TYR A 78 16.13 15.25 -8.89
CA TYR A 78 15.44 16.10 -9.87
C TYR A 78 16.40 17.02 -10.59
N LYS A 79 17.37 17.58 -9.88
CA LYS A 79 18.43 18.41 -10.47
C LYS A 79 19.22 17.62 -11.49
N TRP A 80 19.65 16.40 -11.13
CA TRP A 80 20.40 15.53 -12.04
C TRP A 80 19.58 15.22 -13.30
N LEU A 81 18.30 14.88 -13.17
CA LEU A 81 17.42 14.59 -14.30
C LEU A 81 17.33 15.79 -15.25
N ARG A 82 17.14 16.99 -14.70
CA ARG A 82 17.05 18.22 -15.52
C ARG A 82 18.35 18.53 -16.23
N GLU A 83 19.47 18.40 -15.55
CA GLU A 83 20.80 18.66 -16.13
C GLU A 83 21.18 17.68 -17.23
N ASN A 84 20.61 16.49 -17.22
CA ASN A 84 20.89 15.44 -18.20
C ASN A 84 19.81 15.30 -19.30
N GLY A 85 18.95 16.28 -19.44
CA GLY A 85 17.90 16.27 -20.46
C GLY A 85 16.77 15.27 -20.22
N LEU A 86 16.61 14.81 -18.99
CA LEU A 86 15.62 13.80 -18.59
C LEU A 86 14.50 14.38 -17.72
N GLY A 87 14.38 15.71 -17.69
CA GLY A 87 13.40 16.39 -16.86
C GLY A 87 11.94 16.14 -17.26
N ASP A 88 11.69 15.65 -18.46
CA ASP A 88 10.32 15.41 -18.96
C ASP A 88 9.55 14.37 -18.15
N ILE A 89 10.25 13.49 -17.43
CA ILE A 89 9.61 12.50 -16.56
C ILE A 89 9.20 13.08 -15.21
N ILE A 90 9.64 14.29 -14.88
CA ILE A 90 9.28 14.95 -13.62
C ILE A 90 7.89 15.54 -13.78
N LYS A 91 6.96 15.09 -12.95
CA LYS A 91 5.59 15.60 -12.93
C LYS A 91 5.37 16.48 -11.71
N ASN A 92 4.73 17.62 -11.92
CA ASN A 92 4.30 18.50 -10.84
C ASN A 92 2.78 18.42 -10.69
N GLU A 93 2.33 18.23 -9.48
CA GLU A 93 0.93 18.28 -9.13
C GLU A 93 0.74 19.37 -8.08
N VAL A 94 -0.17 20.30 -8.33
CA VAL A 94 -0.54 21.35 -7.40
C VAL A 94 -1.96 21.07 -6.95
N SER A 95 -2.14 20.91 -5.65
CA SER A 95 -3.46 20.64 -5.07
C SER A 95 -3.81 21.64 -3.99
N VAL A 96 -5.10 21.97 -3.93
CA VAL A 96 -5.69 22.81 -2.89
C VAL A 96 -6.85 22.04 -2.29
N GLN A 97 -6.89 21.97 -0.96
CA GLN A 97 -7.97 21.29 -0.25
C GLN A 97 -8.99 22.31 0.25
N PHE A 98 -10.26 21.95 0.10
CA PHE A 98 -11.38 22.74 0.58
C PHE A 98 -12.12 21.94 1.65
N GLY A 99 -12.48 22.60 2.74
CA GLY A 99 -13.17 21.98 3.87
C GLY A 99 -14.65 22.37 3.93
N LYS A 100 -15.15 22.38 5.14
CA LYS A 100 -16.56 22.66 5.41
C LYS A 100 -16.99 24.02 4.87
N GLY A 101 -18.07 24.02 4.08
CA GLY A 101 -18.66 25.26 3.56
C GLY A 101 -17.90 25.94 2.41
N GLU A 102 -16.88 25.26 1.87
CA GLU A 102 -16.02 25.82 0.82
C GLU A 102 -16.29 25.28 -0.57
N ASP A 103 -17.42 24.59 -0.78
CA ASP A 103 -17.75 24.00 -2.10
C ASP A 103 -17.78 25.04 -3.22
N ASN A 104 -18.29 26.24 -2.94
CA ASN A 104 -18.31 27.33 -3.91
C ASN A 104 -16.91 27.79 -4.29
N LYS A 105 -15.98 27.85 -3.33
CA LYS A 105 -14.57 28.18 -3.60
C LYS A 105 -13.89 27.13 -4.46
N ALA A 106 -14.18 25.86 -4.21
CA ALA A 106 -13.68 24.75 -5.02
C ALA A 106 -14.16 24.89 -6.48
N GLN A 107 -15.45 25.18 -6.69
CA GLN A 107 -16.00 25.38 -8.01
C GLN A 107 -15.38 26.60 -8.70
N GLN A 108 -15.19 27.69 -7.97
CA GLN A 108 -14.54 28.90 -8.51
C GLN A 108 -13.11 28.61 -8.97
N LEU A 109 -12.35 27.83 -8.21
CA LEU A 109 -11.00 27.45 -8.59
C LEU A 109 -11.00 26.57 -9.85
N LEU A 110 -11.92 25.60 -9.92
CA LEU A 110 -12.08 24.77 -11.13
C LEU A 110 -12.38 25.63 -12.36
N ASP A 111 -13.34 26.54 -12.27
CA ASP A 111 -13.73 27.41 -13.36
C ASP A 111 -12.58 28.33 -13.80
N LEU A 112 -11.85 28.87 -12.84
CA LEU A 112 -10.68 29.71 -13.10
C LEU A 112 -9.57 28.91 -13.82
N ALA A 113 -9.31 27.69 -13.38
CA ALA A 113 -8.31 26.83 -14.00
C ALA A 113 -8.70 26.50 -15.44
N VAL A 114 -9.95 26.12 -15.70
CA VAL A 114 -10.46 25.85 -17.04
C VAL A 114 -10.35 27.08 -17.91
N SER A 115 -10.72 28.27 -17.41
CA SER A 115 -10.64 29.53 -18.13
C SER A 115 -9.21 29.90 -18.53
N ASN A 116 -8.22 29.43 -17.79
CA ASN A 116 -6.80 29.65 -18.07
C ASN A 116 -6.15 28.54 -18.88
N GLY A 117 -6.92 27.59 -19.41
CA GLY A 117 -6.43 26.53 -20.27
C GLY A 117 -5.89 25.31 -19.54
N TYR A 118 -6.12 25.21 -18.24
CA TYR A 118 -5.73 24.03 -17.45
C TYR A 118 -6.82 22.97 -17.45
N GLU A 119 -6.44 21.74 -17.20
CA GLU A 119 -7.35 20.60 -17.06
C GLU A 119 -7.37 20.13 -15.59
N PRO A 120 -8.14 20.81 -14.72
CA PRO A 120 -8.15 20.47 -13.30
C PRO A 120 -8.86 19.14 -13.05
N GLN A 121 -8.40 18.40 -12.04
CA GLN A 121 -9.07 17.22 -11.57
C GLN A 121 -9.71 17.50 -10.22
N GLN A 122 -10.96 17.08 -10.07
CA GLN A 122 -11.67 17.17 -8.80
C GLN A 122 -11.78 15.80 -8.16
N LYS A 123 -11.43 15.73 -6.89
CA LYS A 123 -11.57 14.52 -6.08
C LYS A 123 -12.30 14.84 -4.78
N THR A 124 -13.44 14.22 -4.59
CA THR A 124 -14.21 14.31 -3.34
C THR A 124 -13.91 13.07 -2.52
N LYS A 125 -13.50 13.25 -1.28
CA LYS A 125 -13.17 12.14 -0.40
C LYS A 125 -13.48 12.45 1.05
N VAL A 126 -13.68 11.39 1.82
CA VAL A 126 -13.70 11.42 3.29
C VAL A 126 -12.56 10.52 3.76
N GLU A 127 -11.74 11.02 4.66
CA GLU A 127 -10.65 10.22 5.23
C GLU A 127 -11.23 9.06 6.06
N PRO A 128 -10.76 7.81 5.85
CA PRO A 128 -11.31 6.64 6.55
C PRO A 128 -11.29 6.75 8.07
N MET A 129 -10.23 7.31 8.64
CA MET A 129 -10.13 7.48 10.10
C MET A 129 -11.16 8.47 10.63
N THR A 130 -11.41 9.55 9.89
CA THR A 130 -12.42 10.54 10.23
C THR A 130 -13.83 9.95 10.17
N LEU A 131 -14.10 9.14 9.15
CA LEU A 131 -15.40 8.47 9.00
C LEU A 131 -15.64 7.47 10.14
N LYS A 132 -14.64 6.70 10.51
CA LYS A 132 -14.72 5.77 11.65
C LYS A 132 -15.01 6.50 12.97
N ALA A 133 -14.33 7.62 13.20
CA ALA A 133 -14.57 8.44 14.39
C ALA A 133 -15.99 8.99 14.42
N LEU A 134 -16.48 9.47 13.28
CA LEU A 134 -17.87 9.92 13.15
C LEU A 134 -18.84 8.81 13.46
N TYR A 135 -18.65 7.62 12.89
CA TYR A 135 -19.51 6.47 13.15
C TYR A 135 -19.54 6.09 14.63
N ARG A 136 -18.36 6.04 15.26
CA ARG A 136 -18.26 5.77 16.71
C ARG A 136 -19.06 6.78 17.52
N GLU A 137 -18.90 8.06 17.25
CA GLU A 137 -19.60 9.14 17.94
C GLU A 137 -21.12 9.02 17.79
N ARG A 138 -21.57 8.69 16.59
CA ARG A 138 -23.00 8.50 16.34
C ARG A 138 -23.56 7.29 17.08
N VAL A 139 -22.86 6.16 17.09
CA VAL A 139 -23.28 4.97 17.85
C VAL A 139 -23.33 5.27 19.34
N GLU A 140 -22.32 5.94 19.90
CA GLU A 140 -22.29 6.33 21.32
C GLU A 140 -23.42 7.31 21.68
N ALA A 141 -23.86 8.14 20.75
CA ALA A 141 -24.98 9.05 20.92
C ALA A 141 -26.35 8.42 20.65
N GLY A 142 -26.39 7.13 20.25
CA GLY A 142 -27.66 6.46 19.90
C GLY A 142 -28.22 6.89 18.56
N LEU A 143 -27.41 7.44 17.68
CA LEU A 143 -27.83 7.92 16.36
C LEU A 143 -27.43 6.94 15.26
N ASP A 144 -28.29 6.78 14.27
CA ASP A 144 -28.09 5.87 13.16
C ASP A 144 -27.37 6.52 11.97
N MET A 145 -26.77 5.67 11.14
CA MET A 145 -26.32 6.01 9.79
C MET A 145 -26.98 5.03 8.80
N PRO A 146 -27.26 5.45 7.57
CA PRO A 146 -27.96 4.57 6.62
C PRO A 146 -27.08 3.41 6.14
N SER A 147 -27.57 2.20 6.33
CA SER A 147 -26.85 0.96 5.96
C SER A 147 -26.86 0.66 4.46
N ASP A 148 -27.67 1.36 3.69
CA ASP A 148 -27.70 1.27 2.23
C ASP A 148 -26.56 2.07 1.57
N SER A 149 -26.00 3.05 2.29
CA SER A 149 -24.91 3.90 1.79
C SER A 149 -23.57 3.62 2.46
N PHE A 150 -23.57 3.03 3.65
CA PHE A 150 -22.36 2.74 4.43
C PHE A 150 -22.34 1.27 4.84
N SER A 151 -21.16 0.69 4.82
CA SER A 151 -20.95 -0.62 5.44
C SER A 151 -20.74 -0.40 6.94
N LEU A 152 -21.72 -0.76 7.74
CA LEU A 152 -21.76 -0.47 9.16
C LEU A 152 -21.66 -1.76 9.98
N PHE A 153 -20.68 -1.86 10.83
CA PHE A 153 -20.64 -2.90 11.85
C PHE A 153 -19.81 -2.46 13.05
N VAL A 154 -20.19 -2.95 14.22
CA VAL A 154 -19.41 -2.79 15.44
C VAL A 154 -18.91 -4.16 15.84
N LYS A 155 -17.62 -4.28 16.05
CA LYS A 155 -16.96 -5.54 16.41
C LYS A 155 -16.26 -5.37 17.75
N ASP A 156 -16.61 -6.21 18.69
CA ASP A 156 -15.86 -6.32 19.92
C ASP A 156 -14.54 -7.06 19.64
N GLN A 157 -13.46 -6.53 20.17
CA GLN A 157 -12.14 -7.12 20.00
C GLN A 157 -11.49 -7.35 21.37
N THR A 158 -10.96 -8.54 21.55
CA THR A 158 -10.24 -8.88 22.76
C THR A 158 -8.77 -8.59 22.58
N LYS A 159 -8.21 -7.80 23.48
CA LYS A 159 -6.77 -7.51 23.53
C LYS A 159 -6.19 -8.16 24.78
N ILE A 160 -5.19 -8.99 24.59
CA ILE A 160 -4.43 -9.59 25.70
C ILE A 160 -3.11 -8.83 25.79
N SER A 161 -2.92 -8.13 26.92
CA SER A 161 -1.65 -7.46 27.22
C SER A 161 -0.68 -8.46 27.83
N ARG A 162 0.49 -8.57 27.26
CA ARG A 162 1.54 -9.48 27.71
C ARG A 162 2.54 -8.72 28.57
N LYS A 163 3.13 -9.40 29.57
CA LYS A 163 4.20 -8.83 30.39
C LYS A 163 5.52 -8.79 29.63
#